data_e5f46ec24ec8f4d0f2cbf1030ea29915
#
_entry.id   e5f46ec24ec8f4d0f2cbf1030ea29915
#
_cell.length_a   1.000
_cell.length_b   1.000
_cell.length_c   1.000
_cell.angle_alpha   90.00
_cell.angle_beta   90.00
_cell.angle_gamma   90.00
#
_symmetry.space_group_name_H-M   'P 1'
#
loop_
_entity.id
_entity.type
_entity.pdbx_description
1 polymer ?
#
loop_
_entity_poly.entity_id
_entity_poly.type
_entity_poly.pdbx_seq_one_letter_code
_entity_poly.pdbx_strand_id
1 'polypeptide(L)'
;FGNERATINFLDCNGTWEYRLPITMNGETIQLGTTGCYATICGEDMYIVSKKMNVSKPDVSDPTFVVCDAKTMKGKAVINSIKTAYGAADGRAFLPMPNLKKGYLSTTNGVYVISLEDYSVLSQIEGTGGYTNNQTGNMIYRDGKVYAVDQTCGLFIIDAVNDKLLKTINNEAEGSTYCSIVEAKDGSIWLT
;
A
#
# COMPACT_ATOMS: atom_id res chain seq x y z
N PHE A 1 21.28 -4.14 0.34
CA PHE A 1 20.12 -3.94 1.21
C PHE A 1 18.77 -4.37 0.60
N GLY A 2 18.62 -4.68 -0.68
CA GLY A 2 17.34 -4.99 -1.33
C GLY A 2 16.94 -6.46 -1.37
N ASN A 3 17.69 -7.37 -0.78
CA ASN A 3 17.50 -8.82 -0.95
C ASN A 3 17.00 -9.55 0.32
N GLU A 4 16.78 -8.82 1.40
CA GLU A 4 16.29 -9.42 2.64
C GLU A 4 14.80 -9.12 2.81
N ARG A 5 14.08 -10.09 3.38
CA ARG A 5 12.66 -9.91 3.67
C ARG A 5 12.46 -8.87 4.76
N ALA A 6 11.43 -8.07 4.60
CA ALA A 6 10.98 -7.15 5.63
C ALA A 6 10.54 -7.92 6.88
N THR A 7 10.62 -7.26 8.02
CA THR A 7 10.12 -7.80 9.28
C THR A 7 9.49 -6.68 10.10
N ILE A 8 8.68 -7.05 11.08
CA ILE A 8 8.08 -6.15 12.06
C ILE A 8 8.59 -6.56 13.43
N ASN A 9 9.00 -5.56 14.19
CA ASN A 9 9.31 -5.72 15.61
C ASN A 9 8.27 -4.96 16.41
N PHE A 10 7.96 -5.47 17.58
CA PHE A 10 7.01 -4.88 18.50
C PHE A 10 7.72 -4.46 19.79
N LEU A 11 7.39 -3.30 20.28
CA LEU A 11 7.80 -2.79 21.59
C LEU A 11 6.55 -2.60 22.43
N ASP A 12 6.44 -3.31 23.54
CA ASP A 12 5.33 -3.15 24.48
C ASP A 12 5.48 -1.90 25.36
N CYS A 13 4.43 -1.57 26.11
CA CYS A 13 4.43 -0.41 27.01
C CYS A 13 5.40 -0.57 28.21
N ASN A 14 5.92 -1.77 28.47
CA ASN A 14 6.89 -2.06 29.52
C ASN A 14 8.35 -2.02 29.03
N GLY A 15 8.54 -1.76 27.73
CA GLY A 15 9.86 -1.72 27.12
C GLY A 15 10.38 -3.07 26.65
N THR A 16 9.53 -4.09 26.57
CA THR A 16 9.91 -5.41 26.08
C THR A 16 9.82 -5.46 24.56
N TRP A 17 10.88 -5.91 23.91
CA TRP A 17 10.93 -6.09 22.48
C TRP A 17 10.59 -7.52 22.06
N GLU A 18 9.72 -7.64 21.04
CA GLU A 18 9.50 -8.87 20.29
C GLU A 18 9.97 -8.66 18.85
N TYR A 19 10.76 -9.62 18.35
CA TYR A 19 11.43 -9.49 17.06
C TYR A 19 10.85 -10.42 16.01
N ARG A 20 10.80 -9.95 14.75
CA ARG A 20 10.45 -10.75 13.58
C ARG A 20 9.07 -11.39 13.69
N LEU A 21 8.10 -10.69 14.25
CA LEU A 21 6.78 -11.22 14.60
C LEU A 21 6.06 -12.00 13.50
N PRO A 22 6.02 -11.56 12.23
CA PRO A 22 5.32 -12.34 11.20
C PRO A 22 5.87 -13.76 11.08
N ILE A 23 7.20 -13.93 11.10
CA ILE A 23 7.85 -15.24 11.02
C ILE A 23 7.69 -16.02 12.32
N THR A 24 7.91 -15.37 13.46
CA THR A 24 7.80 -16.01 14.77
C THR A 24 6.40 -16.57 15.03
N MET A 25 5.36 -15.85 14.61
CA MET A 25 3.97 -16.23 14.86
C MET A 25 3.39 -17.17 13.80
N ASN A 26 3.91 -17.19 12.60
CA ASN A 26 3.34 -17.93 11.47
C ASN A 26 4.30 -18.96 10.85
N GLY A 27 5.55 -19.04 11.35
CA GLY A 27 6.59 -19.79 10.67
C GLY A 27 6.86 -19.21 9.28
N GLU A 28 7.22 -20.05 8.33
CA GLU A 28 7.50 -19.63 6.96
C GLU A 28 6.24 -19.46 6.09
N THR A 29 5.05 -19.73 6.61
CA THR A 29 3.80 -19.66 5.85
C THR A 29 3.35 -18.23 5.55
N ILE A 30 3.69 -17.27 6.42
CA ILE A 30 3.42 -15.86 6.23
C ILE A 30 4.76 -15.10 6.28
N GLN A 31 5.15 -14.59 5.14
CA GLN A 31 6.37 -13.81 4.99
C GLN A 31 6.03 -12.45 4.37
N LEU A 32 6.82 -11.44 4.69
CA LEU A 32 6.72 -10.13 4.06
C LEU A 32 7.59 -10.09 2.80
N GLY A 33 7.35 -9.12 1.93
CA GLY A 33 8.22 -8.85 0.78
C GLY A 33 9.59 -8.32 1.19
N THR A 34 10.40 -7.95 0.22
CA THR A 34 11.82 -7.62 0.47
C THR A 34 12.04 -6.30 1.19
N THR A 35 11.16 -5.34 1.05
CA THR A 35 11.28 -4.02 1.70
C THR A 35 9.92 -3.61 2.22
N GLY A 36 9.77 -3.49 3.52
CA GLY A 36 8.59 -2.91 4.14
C GLY A 36 8.50 -1.42 3.82
N CYS A 37 7.41 -1.00 3.20
CA CYS A 37 7.19 0.38 2.81
C CYS A 37 6.20 1.08 3.72
N TYR A 38 5.19 0.34 4.20
CA TYR A 38 4.08 0.92 4.92
C TYR A 38 3.41 -0.12 5.81
N ALA A 39 2.90 0.31 6.94
CA ALA A 39 2.01 -0.50 7.76
C ALA A 39 0.95 0.40 8.41
N THR A 40 -0.25 -0.11 8.56
CA THR A 40 -1.34 0.56 9.25
C THR A 40 -2.25 -0.44 9.95
N ILE A 41 -2.91 0.00 11.02
CA ILE A 41 -3.91 -0.79 11.74
C ILE A 41 -5.28 -0.15 11.52
N CYS A 42 -6.26 -0.97 11.20
CA CYS A 42 -7.65 -0.58 11.15
C CYS A 42 -8.52 -1.69 11.73
N GLY A 43 -9.22 -1.40 12.81
CA GLY A 43 -9.96 -2.41 13.57
C GLY A 43 -9.04 -3.47 14.17
N GLU A 44 -9.29 -4.72 13.84
CA GLU A 44 -8.49 -5.86 14.30
C GLU A 44 -7.41 -6.30 13.30
N ASP A 45 -7.27 -5.57 12.20
CA ASP A 45 -6.33 -5.91 11.14
C ASP A 45 -5.14 -4.99 11.09
N MET A 46 -3.97 -5.57 10.92
CA MET A 46 -2.74 -4.89 10.54
C MET A 46 -2.43 -5.19 9.08
N TYR A 47 -2.38 -4.14 8.29
CA TYR A 47 -2.07 -4.17 6.87
C TYR A 47 -0.62 -3.79 6.66
N ILE A 48 0.13 -4.64 5.97
CA ILE A 48 1.56 -4.48 5.76
C ILE A 48 1.82 -4.48 4.26
N VAL A 49 2.47 -3.42 3.78
CA VAL A 49 2.79 -3.24 2.37
C VAL A 49 4.30 -3.35 2.18
N SER A 50 4.71 -4.10 1.17
CA SER A 50 6.10 -4.33 0.85
C SER A 50 6.37 -4.12 -0.64
N LYS A 51 7.61 -3.85 -0.99
CA LYS A 51 8.08 -4.00 -2.36
C LYS A 51 8.08 -5.47 -2.77
N LYS A 52 7.92 -5.70 -4.06
CA LYS A 52 7.66 -7.01 -4.64
C LYS A 52 8.80 -7.99 -4.56
N MET A 53 10.09 -7.57 -4.55
CA MET A 53 11.04 -8.49 -5.16
C MET A 53 12.44 -8.53 -4.61
N ASN A 54 12.90 -9.76 -4.56
CA ASN A 54 14.30 -10.08 -4.80
C ASN A 54 14.59 -10.01 -6.32
N VAL A 55 15.26 -8.96 -6.77
CA VAL A 55 15.65 -8.80 -8.20
C VAL A 55 16.51 -9.96 -8.73
N SER A 56 17.15 -10.72 -7.87
CA SER A 56 17.98 -11.88 -8.25
C SER A 56 17.18 -13.15 -8.53
N LYS A 57 15.87 -13.15 -8.22
CA LYS A 57 14.97 -14.29 -8.45
C LYS A 57 13.62 -13.80 -8.99
N PRO A 58 13.56 -13.41 -10.26
CA PRO A 58 12.35 -12.81 -10.86
C PRO A 58 11.13 -13.75 -10.87
N ASP A 59 11.34 -15.05 -10.72
CA ASP A 59 10.27 -16.05 -10.71
C ASP A 59 9.66 -16.27 -9.33
N VAL A 60 10.23 -15.68 -8.27
CA VAL A 60 9.68 -15.79 -6.91
C VAL A 60 8.67 -14.67 -6.71
N SER A 61 7.43 -15.07 -6.54
CA SER A 61 6.33 -14.17 -6.17
C SER A 61 6.46 -13.78 -4.69
N ASP A 62 7.00 -12.59 -4.44
CA ASP A 62 7.07 -12.06 -3.08
C ASP A 62 5.76 -11.37 -2.70
N PRO A 63 5.35 -11.46 -1.42
CA PRO A 63 4.18 -10.75 -0.94
C PRO A 63 4.32 -9.23 -1.10
N THR A 64 3.34 -8.62 -1.75
CA THR A 64 3.23 -7.17 -1.87
C THR A 64 2.39 -6.60 -0.75
N PHE A 65 1.39 -7.37 -0.30
CA PHE A 65 0.44 -6.95 0.71
C PHE A 65 0.11 -8.15 1.61
N VAL A 66 0.23 -7.95 2.92
CA VAL A 66 -0.03 -8.97 3.93
C VAL A 66 -0.99 -8.41 4.96
N VAL A 67 -1.98 -9.19 5.35
CA VAL A 67 -2.91 -8.87 6.42
C VAL A 67 -2.68 -9.81 7.58
N CYS A 68 -2.48 -9.24 8.76
CA CYS A 68 -2.35 -9.99 10.00
C CYS A 68 -3.37 -9.50 11.03
N ASP A 69 -3.72 -10.34 11.97
CA ASP A 69 -4.39 -9.91 13.17
C ASP A 69 -3.49 -8.95 13.97
N ALA A 70 -3.99 -7.78 14.31
CA ALA A 70 -3.18 -6.70 14.89
C ALA A 70 -2.66 -6.99 16.31
N LYS A 71 -3.28 -7.94 17.02
CA LYS A 71 -2.87 -8.31 18.39
C LYS A 71 -1.91 -9.49 18.40
N THR A 72 -2.18 -10.48 17.55
CA THR A 72 -1.46 -11.76 17.58
C THR A 72 -0.45 -11.91 16.46
N MET A 73 -0.46 -11.01 15.46
CA MET A 73 0.33 -11.08 14.23
C MET A 73 0.11 -12.38 13.43
N LYS A 74 -0.95 -13.11 13.71
CA LYS A 74 -1.34 -14.26 12.89
C LYS A 74 -1.81 -13.78 11.51
N GLY A 75 -1.28 -14.39 10.46
CA GLY A 75 -1.63 -14.04 9.09
C GLY A 75 -3.06 -14.41 8.75
N LYS A 76 -3.75 -13.49 8.09
CA LYS A 76 -5.12 -13.65 7.56
C LYS A 76 -5.11 -13.79 6.05
N ALA A 77 -4.29 -13.00 5.36
CA ALA A 77 -4.21 -13.01 3.91
C ALA A 77 -2.84 -12.56 3.39
N VAL A 78 -2.53 -13.00 2.18
CA VAL A 78 -1.34 -12.61 1.44
C VAL A 78 -1.72 -12.34 -0.01
N ILE A 79 -1.41 -11.13 -0.49
CA ILE A 79 -1.43 -10.81 -1.92
C ILE A 79 0.01 -10.79 -2.39
N ASN A 80 0.33 -11.71 -3.28
CA ASN A 80 1.62 -11.74 -3.97
C ASN A 80 1.71 -10.61 -4.99
N SER A 81 2.84 -10.49 -5.65
CA SER A 81 3.08 -9.45 -6.66
C SER A 81 1.96 -9.37 -7.69
N ILE A 82 1.39 -8.17 -7.85
CA ILE A 82 0.38 -7.90 -8.87
C ILE A 82 1.09 -7.80 -10.22
N LYS A 83 0.81 -8.73 -11.11
CA LYS A 83 1.39 -8.73 -12.46
C LYS A 83 0.73 -7.67 -13.33
N THR A 84 1.53 -6.90 -14.03
CA THR A 84 1.10 -5.87 -14.97
C THR A 84 1.82 -6.03 -16.30
N ALA A 85 1.40 -5.27 -17.33
CA ALA A 85 2.11 -5.20 -18.62
C ALA A 85 3.54 -4.63 -18.48
N TYR A 86 3.82 -3.93 -17.40
CA TYR A 86 5.11 -3.29 -17.10
C TYR A 86 5.95 -4.04 -16.04
N GLY A 87 5.63 -5.30 -15.83
CA GLY A 87 6.22 -6.13 -14.78
C GLY A 87 5.32 -6.21 -13.54
N ALA A 88 5.85 -6.70 -12.44
CA ALA A 88 5.10 -6.78 -11.19
C ALA A 88 5.10 -5.44 -10.47
N ALA A 89 3.97 -5.03 -9.91
CA ALA A 89 3.83 -3.80 -9.17
C ALA A 89 4.40 -3.94 -7.75
N ASP A 90 5.22 -2.96 -7.32
CA ASP A 90 5.63 -2.80 -5.92
C ASP A 90 4.53 -2.12 -5.13
N GLY A 91 4.24 -2.61 -3.93
CA GLY A 91 3.37 -1.91 -3.00
C GLY A 91 4.04 -0.65 -2.42
N ARG A 92 3.23 0.35 -2.10
CA ARG A 92 3.69 1.63 -1.54
C ARG A 92 2.97 2.02 -0.25
N ALA A 93 1.65 2.13 -0.28
CA ALA A 93 0.82 2.46 0.88
C ALA A 93 -0.56 1.79 0.78
N PHE A 94 -1.27 1.74 1.89
CA PHE A 94 -2.63 1.23 1.94
C PHE A 94 -3.54 2.15 2.74
N LEU A 95 -4.71 2.45 2.19
CA LEU A 95 -5.76 3.24 2.83
C LEU A 95 -6.99 2.36 3.07
N PRO A 96 -7.19 1.80 4.27
CA PRO A 96 -8.37 1.01 4.59
C PRO A 96 -9.61 1.92 4.74
N MET A 97 -10.74 1.46 4.20
CA MET A 97 -12.03 2.15 4.25
C MET A 97 -13.13 1.18 4.71
N PRO A 98 -13.19 0.85 6.00
CA PRO A 98 -14.07 -0.19 6.52
C PRO A 98 -15.55 0.07 6.26
N ASN A 99 -15.98 1.34 6.28
CA ASN A 99 -17.37 1.72 5.98
C ASN A 99 -17.79 1.38 4.54
N LEU A 100 -16.84 1.23 3.62
CA LEU A 100 -17.07 0.83 2.23
C LEU A 100 -16.64 -0.62 1.99
N LYS A 101 -16.22 -1.36 3.03
CA LYS A 101 -15.74 -2.76 3.00
C LYS A 101 -14.60 -2.99 2.02
N LYS A 102 -13.82 -1.96 1.74
CA LYS A 102 -12.68 -1.99 0.81
C LYS A 102 -11.55 -1.08 1.29
N GLY A 103 -10.41 -1.19 0.63
CA GLY A 103 -9.28 -0.28 0.80
C GLY A 103 -8.58 -0.05 -0.53
N TYR A 104 -7.70 0.95 -0.56
CA TYR A 104 -6.91 1.29 -1.74
C TYR A 104 -5.45 0.98 -1.49
N LEU A 105 -4.87 0.17 -2.36
CA LEU A 105 -3.43 -0.17 -2.38
C LEU A 105 -2.75 0.64 -3.47
N SER A 106 -1.88 1.56 -3.09
CA SER A 106 -1.04 2.28 -4.04
C SER A 106 0.21 1.45 -4.39
N THR A 107 0.61 1.53 -5.64
CA THR A 107 1.71 0.72 -6.18
C THR A 107 2.54 1.49 -7.20
N THR A 108 3.62 0.87 -7.70
CA THR A 108 4.38 1.36 -8.86
C THR A 108 3.63 1.23 -10.19
N ASN A 109 2.37 0.87 -10.17
CA ASN A 109 1.51 0.82 -11.36
C ASN A 109 0.10 1.32 -11.05
N GLY A 110 -0.02 2.37 -10.25
CA GLY A 110 -1.29 3.01 -9.90
C GLY A 110 -1.94 2.44 -8.65
N VAL A 111 -3.25 2.59 -8.56
CA VAL A 111 -4.06 2.28 -7.38
C VAL A 111 -4.94 1.08 -7.65
N TYR A 112 -4.94 0.12 -6.72
CA TYR A 112 -5.78 -1.08 -6.74
C TYR A 112 -6.79 -1.04 -5.61
N VAL A 113 -7.99 -1.55 -5.88
CA VAL A 113 -9.05 -1.73 -4.89
C VAL A 113 -8.94 -3.12 -4.29
N ILE A 114 -8.89 -3.18 -2.98
CA ILE A 114 -8.79 -4.43 -2.21
C ILE A 114 -10.07 -4.60 -1.39
N SER A 115 -10.70 -5.74 -1.46
CA SER A 115 -11.80 -6.13 -0.57
C SER A 115 -11.30 -6.25 0.88
N LEU A 116 -12.04 -5.74 1.86
CA LEU A 116 -11.77 -5.97 3.27
C LEU A 116 -12.58 -7.16 3.84
N GLU A 117 -13.39 -7.83 3.03
CA GLU A 117 -14.15 -9.01 3.45
C GLU A 117 -13.34 -10.30 3.25
N ASP A 118 -12.61 -10.40 2.13
CA ASP A 118 -11.82 -11.59 1.77
C ASP A 118 -10.38 -11.24 1.35
N TYR A 119 -10.01 -9.97 1.39
CA TYR A 119 -8.69 -9.43 1.03
C TYR A 119 -8.28 -9.70 -0.43
N SER A 120 -9.23 -9.93 -1.32
CA SER A 120 -8.96 -10.09 -2.75
C SER A 120 -8.73 -8.76 -3.46
N VAL A 121 -8.01 -8.80 -4.58
CA VAL A 121 -7.90 -7.66 -5.50
C VAL A 121 -9.15 -7.58 -6.33
N LEU A 122 -9.94 -6.50 -6.17
CA LEU A 122 -11.19 -6.30 -6.90
C LEU A 122 -10.95 -5.71 -8.30
N SER A 123 -10.19 -4.63 -8.37
CA SER A 123 -9.91 -3.92 -9.63
C SER A 123 -8.70 -3.01 -9.51
N GLN A 124 -8.23 -2.51 -10.63
CA GLN A 124 -7.37 -1.33 -10.71
C GLN A 124 -8.24 -0.10 -11.01
N ILE A 125 -7.92 1.03 -10.41
CA ILE A 125 -8.53 2.32 -10.80
C ILE A 125 -8.00 2.69 -12.18
N GLU A 126 -8.88 2.68 -13.17
CA GLU A 126 -8.53 3.03 -14.56
C GLU A 126 -7.95 4.45 -14.63
N GLY A 127 -6.87 4.59 -15.41
CA GLY A 127 -6.17 5.86 -15.60
C GLY A 127 -5.14 6.21 -14.52
N THR A 128 -4.97 5.39 -13.47
CA THR A 128 -3.92 5.61 -12.45
C THR A 128 -2.64 4.84 -12.71
N GLY A 129 -2.63 3.89 -13.64
CA GLY A 129 -1.49 3.04 -13.97
C GLY A 129 -1.13 3.10 -15.45
N GLY A 130 -0.15 2.30 -15.84
CA GLY A 130 0.26 2.19 -17.26
C GLY A 130 1.32 3.20 -17.68
N TYR A 131 1.88 3.95 -16.77
CA TYR A 131 2.95 4.91 -17.04
C TYR A 131 4.32 4.32 -16.73
N THR A 132 5.31 4.63 -17.54
CA THR A 132 6.70 4.35 -17.22
C THR A 132 7.11 5.15 -15.98
N ASN A 133 7.70 4.48 -15.00
CA ASN A 133 8.09 5.08 -13.71
C ASN A 133 6.93 5.59 -12.84
N ASN A 134 5.72 5.11 -13.07
CA ASN A 134 4.59 5.38 -12.20
C ASN A 134 4.93 4.95 -10.76
N GLN A 135 4.71 5.82 -9.79
CA GLN A 135 4.94 5.55 -8.38
C GLN A 135 3.89 6.27 -7.54
N THR A 136 2.76 5.61 -7.34
CA THR A 136 1.70 6.14 -6.49
C THR A 136 2.08 5.92 -5.02
N GLY A 137 2.12 7.00 -4.26
CA GLY A 137 2.56 7.03 -2.86
C GLY A 137 1.42 7.01 -1.86
N ASN A 138 1.49 7.87 -0.85
CA ASN A 138 0.50 7.98 0.21
C ASN A 138 -0.84 8.51 -0.29
N MET A 139 -1.89 8.18 0.47
CA MET A 139 -3.27 8.53 0.15
C MET A 139 -3.98 9.06 1.40
N ILE A 140 -4.96 9.94 1.18
CA ILE A 140 -5.93 10.33 2.19
C ILE A 140 -7.35 10.22 1.65
N TYR A 141 -8.32 10.04 2.55
CA TYR A 141 -9.75 10.07 2.22
C TYR A 141 -10.39 11.32 2.78
N ARG A 142 -11.14 12.02 1.95
CA ARG A 142 -11.91 13.18 2.35
C ARG A 142 -13.13 13.39 1.46
N ASP A 143 -14.29 13.63 2.06
CA ASP A 143 -15.53 14.03 1.39
C ASP A 143 -15.90 13.12 0.21
N GLY A 144 -15.86 11.81 0.41
CA GLY A 144 -16.19 10.82 -0.62
C GLY A 144 -15.11 10.61 -1.67
N LYS A 145 -13.93 11.22 -1.52
CA LYS A 145 -12.82 11.13 -2.46
C LYS A 145 -11.55 10.60 -1.81
N VAL A 146 -10.81 9.84 -2.58
CA VAL A 146 -9.42 9.48 -2.25
C VAL A 146 -8.49 10.37 -3.07
N TYR A 147 -7.54 10.95 -2.39
CA TYR A 147 -6.45 11.74 -2.96
C TYR A 147 -5.18 10.90 -2.87
N ALA A 148 -4.62 10.53 -4.00
CA ALA A 148 -3.43 9.69 -4.09
C ALA A 148 -2.31 10.42 -4.83
N VAL A 149 -1.18 10.59 -4.19
CA VAL A 149 -0.01 11.24 -4.81
C VAL A 149 0.70 10.25 -5.73
N ASP A 150 1.16 10.74 -6.87
CA ASP A 150 1.98 9.98 -7.82
C ASP A 150 3.18 10.82 -8.28
N GLN A 151 4.36 10.23 -8.24
CA GLN A 151 5.60 10.93 -8.58
C GLN A 151 5.65 11.42 -10.03
N THR A 152 5.02 10.69 -10.94
CA THR A 152 5.06 11.00 -12.38
C THR A 152 3.86 11.84 -12.81
N CYS A 153 2.67 11.50 -12.30
CA CYS A 153 1.42 12.08 -12.79
C CYS A 153 0.91 13.25 -11.93
N GLY A 154 1.37 13.36 -10.67
CA GLY A 154 0.91 14.40 -9.75
C GLY A 154 -0.11 13.88 -8.73
N LEU A 155 -1.32 14.43 -8.71
CA LEU A 155 -2.35 14.05 -7.74
C LEU A 155 -3.56 13.44 -8.43
N PHE A 156 -3.86 12.19 -8.13
CA PHE A 156 -5.11 11.53 -8.51
C PHE A 156 -6.21 11.86 -7.52
N ILE A 157 -7.39 12.22 -8.03
CA ILE A 157 -8.63 12.39 -7.26
C ILE A 157 -9.59 11.30 -7.70
N ILE A 158 -9.92 10.38 -6.80
CA ILE A 158 -10.70 9.18 -7.06
C ILE A 158 -12.03 9.27 -6.32
N ASP A 159 -13.14 8.95 -6.98
CA ASP A 159 -14.43 8.72 -6.35
C ASP A 159 -14.37 7.43 -5.55
N ALA A 160 -14.47 7.55 -4.23
CA ALA A 160 -14.35 6.41 -3.34
C ALA A 160 -15.59 5.49 -3.33
N VAL A 161 -16.71 5.92 -3.85
CA VAL A 161 -17.93 5.10 -3.93
C VAL A 161 -17.91 4.25 -5.20
N ASN A 162 -17.59 4.87 -6.33
CA ASN A 162 -17.69 4.26 -7.66
C ASN A 162 -16.36 3.71 -8.18
N ASP A 163 -15.25 3.87 -7.44
CA ASP A 163 -13.90 3.45 -7.84
C ASP A 163 -13.45 4.01 -9.18
N LYS A 164 -13.68 5.30 -9.38
CA LYS A 164 -13.37 5.99 -10.64
C LYS A 164 -12.42 7.15 -10.43
N LEU A 165 -11.44 7.28 -11.29
CA LEU A 165 -10.62 8.48 -11.39
C LEU A 165 -11.48 9.64 -11.88
N LEU A 166 -11.62 10.67 -11.04
CA LEU A 166 -12.37 11.88 -11.38
C LEU A 166 -11.49 12.90 -12.10
N LYS A 167 -10.26 13.04 -11.62
CA LYS A 167 -9.33 14.05 -12.13
C LYS A 167 -7.89 13.69 -11.76
N THR A 168 -6.96 14.08 -12.63
CA THR A 168 -5.53 14.17 -12.32
C THR A 168 -5.15 15.64 -12.29
N ILE A 169 -4.51 16.07 -11.21
CA ILE A 169 -3.85 17.39 -11.12
C ILE A 169 -2.40 17.14 -11.41
N ASN A 170 -1.97 17.53 -12.60
CA ASN A 170 -0.60 17.32 -13.04
C ASN A 170 0.39 18.11 -12.19
N ASN A 171 1.55 17.54 -11.99
CA ASN A 171 2.67 18.26 -11.43
C ASN A 171 3.26 19.19 -12.48
N GLU A 172 2.99 20.50 -12.35
CA GLU A 172 3.43 21.52 -13.32
C GLU A 172 4.82 22.09 -13.00
N ALA A 173 5.30 21.84 -11.79
CA ALA A 173 6.62 22.33 -11.39
C ALA A 173 7.71 21.36 -11.91
N GLU A 174 8.58 21.85 -12.78
CA GLU A 174 9.69 21.08 -13.32
C GLU A 174 10.56 20.51 -12.19
N GLY A 175 10.77 19.19 -12.21
CA GLY A 175 11.56 18.49 -11.21
C GLY A 175 10.85 18.21 -9.88
N SER A 176 9.60 18.61 -9.72
CA SER A 176 8.82 18.31 -8.52
C SER A 176 8.18 16.93 -8.62
N THR A 177 8.32 16.14 -7.56
CA THR A 177 7.69 14.83 -7.43
C THR A 177 6.97 14.77 -6.09
N TYR A 178 5.69 14.44 -6.08
CA TYR A 178 4.96 14.29 -4.84
C TYR A 178 5.20 12.91 -4.23
N CYS A 179 5.58 12.88 -2.95
CA CYS A 179 5.84 11.63 -2.22
C CYS A 179 4.85 11.40 -1.09
N SER A 180 4.38 12.45 -0.45
CA SER A 180 3.52 12.37 0.71
C SER A 180 2.38 13.37 0.64
N ILE A 181 1.32 13.08 1.39
CA ILE A 181 0.11 13.88 1.47
C ILE A 181 -0.39 13.88 2.91
N VAL A 182 -0.81 15.05 3.39
CA VAL A 182 -1.39 15.18 4.72
C VAL A 182 -2.51 16.22 4.71
N GLU A 183 -3.55 15.96 5.48
CA GLU A 183 -4.63 16.91 5.72
C GLU A 183 -4.35 17.70 7.00
N ALA A 184 -4.45 19.03 6.94
CA ALA A 184 -4.37 19.91 8.08
C ALA A 184 -5.74 20.08 8.76
N LYS A 185 -5.75 20.60 9.99
CA LYS A 185 -6.98 20.80 10.78
C LYS A 185 -7.98 21.76 10.12
N ASP A 186 -7.51 22.70 9.32
CA ASP A 186 -8.33 23.67 8.60
C ASP A 186 -8.91 23.08 7.29
N GLY A 187 -8.59 21.82 7.01
CA GLY A 187 -9.02 21.12 5.80
C GLY A 187 -8.16 21.40 4.57
N SER A 188 -7.05 22.12 4.69
CA SER A 188 -6.09 22.21 3.60
C SER A 188 -5.35 20.88 3.41
N ILE A 189 -4.98 20.58 2.16
CA ILE A 189 -4.21 19.39 1.80
C ILE A 189 -2.81 19.83 1.42
N TRP A 190 -1.82 19.26 2.07
CA TRP A 190 -0.41 19.54 1.83
C TRP A 190 0.24 18.37 1.12
N LEU A 191 1.05 18.68 0.12
CA LEU A 191 1.83 17.72 -0.67
C LEU A 191 3.32 18.02 -0.48
N THR A 192 4.13 16.96 -0.36
CA THR A 192 5.59 17.07 -0.23
C THR A 192 6.30 16.20 -1.25
#